data_38ac8d00075e416e1e1f73f65c33ac7a
#
_entry.id   38ac8d00075e416e1e1f73f65c33ac7a
#
_cell.length_a   1.000
_cell.length_b   1.000
_cell.length_c   1.000
_cell.angle_alpha   90.00
_cell.angle_beta   90.00
_cell.angle_gamma   90.00
#
_symmetry.space_group_name_H-M   'P 1'
#
loop_
_entity.id
_entity.type
_entity.pdbx_description
1 polymer ?
#
loop_
_entity_poly.entity_id
_entity_poly.type
_entity_poly.pdbx_seq_one_letter_code
_entity_poly.pdbx_strand_id
1 'polypeptide(L)'
;KNKERVVVSTHTINLQEQLIEKDIPILRKCCGLDFKSVLVKGRNNYVCLRKVYNLRSEGGTLIDDKDRQQLNDLLDWSTKTQDGSKADLNFVPQDDVWEAIQSEADQCTRLKCQFYDECFFYRARRNAASADVLVVNHYLLMADLVLRKETKGHDAVAILPPFKKIVIDEAHHLEDVATSNLSCTISRLRIIK
;
A
#
# COMPACT_ATOMS: atom_id res chain seq x y z
N LYS A 1 -4.01 21.05 -22.72
CA LYS A 1 -3.95 20.75 -21.26
C LYS A 1 -4.78 19.47 -21.02
N ASN A 2 -4.23 18.35 -21.48
CA ASN A 2 -4.86 17.04 -21.26
C ASN A 2 -4.59 16.63 -19.82
N LYS A 3 -5.64 16.40 -19.04
CA LYS A 3 -5.53 15.82 -17.69
C LYS A 3 -5.14 14.34 -17.83
N GLU A 4 -3.86 14.09 -18.07
CA GLU A 4 -3.32 12.73 -18.11
C GLU A 4 -2.73 12.39 -16.75
N ARG A 5 -3.15 11.25 -16.17
CA ARG A 5 -2.60 10.80 -14.90
C ARG A 5 -1.14 10.37 -15.07
N VAL A 6 -0.30 10.80 -14.12
CA VAL A 6 1.12 10.49 -14.05
C VAL A 6 1.39 9.61 -12.85
N VAL A 7 2.20 8.57 -13.01
CA VAL A 7 2.78 7.79 -11.90
C VAL A 7 4.22 8.22 -11.72
N VAL A 8 4.59 8.60 -10.52
CA VAL A 8 5.98 8.84 -10.11
C VAL A 8 6.40 7.68 -9.23
N SER A 9 7.38 6.93 -9.68
CA SER A 9 7.89 5.75 -8.98
C SER A 9 9.29 6.04 -8.44
N THR A 10 9.51 5.77 -7.15
CA THR A 10 10.82 5.90 -6.49
C THR A 10 11.13 4.64 -5.69
N HIS A 11 12.36 4.51 -5.20
CA HIS A 11 12.81 3.28 -4.56
C HIS A 11 12.36 3.17 -3.11
N THR A 12 12.53 4.22 -2.29
CA THR A 12 12.34 4.17 -0.84
C THR A 12 11.09 4.90 -0.35
N ILE A 13 10.62 4.53 0.84
CA ILE A 13 9.50 5.21 1.53
C ILE A 13 9.86 6.67 1.83
N ASN A 14 11.08 6.93 2.27
CA ASN A 14 11.53 8.29 2.59
C ASN A 14 11.47 9.22 1.37
N LEU A 15 11.87 8.74 0.18
CA LEU A 15 11.78 9.49 -1.06
C LEU A 15 10.31 9.74 -1.47
N GLN A 16 9.43 8.77 -1.24
CA GLN A 16 8.00 8.94 -1.48
C GLN A 16 7.40 10.05 -0.60
N GLU A 17 7.75 10.05 0.68
CA GLU A 17 7.30 11.07 1.64
C GLU A 17 7.88 12.44 1.29
N GLN A 18 9.16 12.51 0.94
CA GLN A 18 9.79 13.76 0.47
C GLN A 18 9.06 14.33 -0.75
N LEU A 19 8.75 13.49 -1.76
CA LEU A 19 8.02 13.93 -2.95
C LEU A 19 6.65 14.52 -2.58
N ILE A 20 5.89 13.83 -1.72
CA ILE A 20 4.54 14.26 -1.34
C ILE A 20 4.53 15.49 -0.44
N GLU A 21 5.45 15.56 0.53
CA GLU A 21 5.41 16.57 1.58
C GLU A 21 6.19 17.84 1.24
N LYS A 22 7.21 17.71 0.36
CA LYS A 22 8.10 18.83 0.04
C LYS A 22 8.09 19.19 -1.44
N ASP A 23 8.47 18.27 -2.32
CA ASP A 23 8.78 18.62 -3.71
C ASP A 23 7.51 18.97 -4.51
N ILE A 24 6.46 18.17 -4.38
CA ILE A 24 5.19 18.44 -5.06
C ILE A 24 4.52 19.73 -4.58
N PRO A 25 4.43 20.05 -3.28
CA PRO A 25 3.95 21.34 -2.80
C PRO A 25 4.75 22.53 -3.33
N ILE A 26 6.09 22.43 -3.38
CA ILE A 26 6.95 23.47 -3.95
C ILE A 26 6.64 23.64 -5.44
N LEU A 27 6.58 22.55 -6.20
CA LEU A 27 6.27 22.57 -7.63
C LEU A 27 4.91 23.22 -7.91
N ARG A 28 3.87 22.86 -7.15
CA ARG A 28 2.53 23.46 -7.25
C ARG A 28 2.58 24.98 -7.04
N LYS A 29 3.28 25.41 -6.00
CA LYS A 29 3.43 26.83 -5.67
C LYS A 29 4.23 27.60 -6.72
N CYS A 30 5.38 27.07 -7.16
CA CYS A 30 6.27 27.75 -8.10
C CYS A 30 5.69 27.83 -9.51
N CYS A 31 4.96 26.81 -9.96
CA CYS A 31 4.42 26.73 -11.32
C CYS A 31 2.94 27.14 -11.42
N GLY A 32 2.29 27.48 -10.30
CA GLY A 32 0.86 27.82 -10.30
C GLY A 32 -0.03 26.66 -10.78
N LEU A 33 0.40 25.41 -10.55
CA LEU A 33 -0.31 24.23 -11.00
C LEU A 33 -1.28 23.72 -9.92
N ASP A 34 -2.51 23.45 -10.32
CA ASP A 34 -3.50 22.79 -9.46
C ASP A 34 -3.72 21.35 -9.94
N PHE A 35 -3.24 20.39 -9.13
CA PHE A 35 -3.40 18.96 -9.35
C PHE A 35 -3.41 18.22 -8.01
N LYS A 36 -4.10 17.10 -7.95
CA LYS A 36 -4.18 16.24 -6.77
C LYS A 36 -3.10 15.16 -6.84
N SER A 37 -2.22 15.12 -5.84
CA SER A 37 -1.21 14.06 -5.67
C SER A 37 -1.59 13.14 -4.51
N VAL A 38 -1.33 11.85 -4.65
CA VAL A 38 -1.61 10.83 -3.64
C VAL A 38 -0.48 9.82 -3.58
N LEU A 39 -0.01 9.53 -2.35
CA LEU A 39 0.88 8.41 -2.08
C LEU A 39 0.08 7.12 -2.07
N VAL A 40 0.48 6.14 -2.88
CA VAL A 40 -0.18 4.84 -2.96
C VAL A 40 0.76 3.78 -2.40
N LYS A 41 0.32 3.11 -1.35
CA LYS A 41 1.05 2.03 -0.68
C LYS A 41 0.43 0.67 -1.03
N GLY A 42 1.22 -0.39 -0.90
CA GLY A 42 0.74 -1.76 -1.01
C GLY A 42 -0.27 -2.09 0.10
N ARG A 43 -1.10 -3.10 -0.15
CA ARG A 43 -2.17 -3.51 0.77
C ARG A 43 -1.68 -3.82 2.19
N ASN A 44 -0.56 -4.53 2.30
CA ASN A 44 0.03 -4.95 3.57
C ASN A 44 0.48 -3.78 4.47
N ASN A 45 0.52 -2.56 3.91
CA ASN A 45 0.82 -1.36 4.70
C ASN A 45 -0.40 -0.82 5.46
N TYR A 46 -1.58 -1.41 5.31
CA TYR A 46 -2.80 -0.94 5.96
C TYR A 46 -3.32 -1.96 6.96
N VAL A 47 -3.78 -1.47 8.11
CA VAL A 47 -4.47 -2.29 9.11
C VAL A 47 -5.84 -2.75 8.58
N CYS A 48 -6.23 -3.98 8.92
CA CYS A 48 -7.51 -4.56 8.58
C CYS A 48 -8.48 -4.46 9.78
N LEU A 49 -9.48 -3.60 9.71
CA LEU A 49 -10.46 -3.41 10.80
C LEU A 49 -11.19 -4.71 11.18
N ARG A 50 -11.43 -5.60 10.22
CA ARG A 50 -12.05 -6.90 10.50
C ARG A 50 -11.14 -7.78 11.36
N LYS A 51 -9.83 -7.86 11.04
CA LYS A 51 -8.87 -8.61 11.85
C LYS A 51 -8.76 -8.03 13.26
N VAL A 52 -8.71 -6.71 13.38
CA VAL A 52 -8.71 -5.99 14.67
C VAL A 52 -9.96 -6.34 15.49
N TYR A 53 -11.12 -6.31 14.87
CA TYR A 53 -12.38 -6.66 15.52
C TYR A 53 -12.39 -8.12 16.02
N ASN A 54 -11.96 -9.06 15.19
CA ASN A 54 -11.90 -10.47 15.56
C ASN A 54 -10.92 -10.72 16.73
N LEU A 55 -9.72 -10.13 16.67
CA LEU A 55 -8.73 -10.26 17.74
C LEU A 55 -9.23 -9.69 19.09
N ARG A 56 -10.01 -8.61 19.05
CA ARG A 56 -10.63 -8.06 20.26
C ARG A 56 -11.74 -8.97 20.81
N SER A 57 -12.54 -9.57 19.94
CA SER A 57 -13.66 -10.43 20.34
C SER A 57 -13.21 -11.82 20.83
N GLU A 58 -12.14 -12.37 20.23
CA GLU A 58 -11.60 -13.69 20.55
C GLU A 58 -10.59 -13.68 21.71
N GLY A 59 -10.29 -12.52 22.28
CA GLY A 59 -9.39 -12.39 23.44
C GLY A 59 -7.90 -12.61 23.15
N GLY A 60 -7.49 -12.56 21.88
CA GLY A 60 -6.07 -12.58 21.47
C GLY A 60 -5.29 -13.84 21.86
N THR A 61 -5.93 -15.01 21.90
CA THR A 61 -5.38 -16.26 22.47
C THR A 61 -4.26 -16.93 21.68
N LEU A 62 -3.87 -16.40 20.52
CA LEU A 62 -2.89 -17.03 19.61
C LEU A 62 -1.52 -16.34 19.55
N ILE A 63 -1.27 -15.36 20.40
CA ILE A 63 -0.03 -14.57 20.38
C ILE A 63 0.72 -14.79 21.70
N ASP A 64 2.04 -14.99 21.60
CA ASP A 64 2.92 -15.13 22.75
C ASP A 64 2.83 -13.92 23.69
N ASP A 65 3.04 -14.14 24.99
CA ASP A 65 2.92 -13.07 26.00
C ASP A 65 3.85 -11.88 25.73
N LYS A 66 4.98 -12.12 25.04
CA LYS A 66 5.93 -11.05 24.65
C LYS A 66 5.33 -10.08 23.62
N ASP A 67 4.50 -10.58 22.73
CA ASP A 67 3.95 -9.82 21.60
C ASP A 67 2.58 -9.21 21.95
N ARG A 68 1.98 -9.67 23.05
CA ARG A 68 0.68 -9.22 23.52
C ARG A 68 0.63 -7.71 23.80
N GLN A 69 1.69 -7.16 24.41
CA GLN A 69 1.75 -5.73 24.69
C GLN A 69 1.74 -4.93 23.38
N GLN A 70 2.61 -5.32 22.43
CA GLN A 70 2.68 -4.63 21.14
C GLN A 70 1.38 -4.78 20.33
N LEU A 71 0.74 -5.94 20.41
CA LEU A 71 -0.58 -6.12 19.78
C LEU A 71 -1.60 -5.17 20.39
N ASN A 72 -1.68 -5.04 21.70
CA ASN A 72 -2.61 -4.12 22.38
C ASN A 72 -2.34 -2.67 21.94
N ASP A 73 -1.07 -2.25 21.86
CA ASP A 73 -0.70 -0.91 21.39
C ASP A 73 -1.17 -0.68 19.94
N LEU A 74 -1.04 -1.69 19.08
CA LEU A 74 -1.53 -1.64 17.69
C LEU A 74 -3.05 -1.63 17.60
N LEU A 75 -3.73 -2.40 18.43
CA LEU A 75 -5.19 -2.41 18.50
C LEU A 75 -5.72 -1.03 18.94
N ASP A 76 -5.09 -0.40 19.94
CA ASP A 76 -5.44 0.93 20.40
C ASP A 76 -5.13 2.02 19.37
N TRP A 77 -3.96 1.93 18.72
CA TRP A 77 -3.62 2.81 17.62
C TRP A 77 -4.63 2.72 16.46
N SER A 78 -5.10 1.52 16.15
CA SER A 78 -6.05 1.29 15.05
C SER A 78 -7.36 2.07 15.19
N THR A 79 -7.72 2.49 16.41
CA THR A 79 -8.91 3.31 16.68
C THR A 79 -8.65 4.81 16.56
N LYS A 80 -7.39 5.23 16.55
CA LYS A 80 -6.98 6.65 16.58
C LYS A 80 -6.42 7.10 15.24
N THR A 81 -5.85 6.17 14.47
CA THR A 81 -5.24 6.49 13.15
C THR A 81 -6.27 7.01 12.16
N GLN A 82 -5.86 7.97 11.35
CA GLN A 82 -6.70 8.52 10.29
C GLN A 82 -6.52 7.78 8.96
N ASP A 83 -5.32 7.30 8.64
CA ASP A 83 -5.03 6.64 7.38
C ASP A 83 -4.86 5.13 7.49
N GLY A 84 -4.63 4.60 8.69
CA GLY A 84 -4.44 3.19 8.99
C GLY A 84 -3.17 2.58 8.39
N SER A 85 -2.18 3.40 8.06
CA SER A 85 -0.94 2.99 7.43
C SER A 85 0.13 2.64 8.45
N LYS A 86 0.91 1.55 8.21
CA LYS A 86 2.08 1.18 9.03
C LYS A 86 3.06 2.34 9.23
N ALA A 87 3.15 3.25 8.27
CA ALA A 87 4.03 4.43 8.35
C ALA A 87 3.52 5.53 9.31
N ASP A 88 2.24 5.48 9.73
CA ASP A 88 1.67 6.39 10.73
C ASP A 88 2.00 5.96 12.18
N LEU A 89 2.66 4.81 12.34
CA LEU A 89 3.13 4.35 13.64
C LEU A 89 4.39 5.12 14.09
N ASN A 90 4.46 5.42 15.36
CA ASN A 90 5.63 6.05 16.00
C ASN A 90 6.69 5.02 16.46
N PHE A 91 6.48 3.75 16.16
CA PHE A 91 7.40 2.63 16.42
C PHE A 91 7.36 1.63 15.27
N VAL A 92 8.39 0.79 15.17
CA VAL A 92 8.43 -0.29 14.19
C VAL A 92 7.84 -1.55 14.82
N PRO A 93 6.68 -2.03 14.35
CA PRO A 93 6.09 -3.24 14.88
C PRO A 93 6.90 -4.48 14.44
N GLN A 94 6.91 -5.51 15.28
CA GLN A 94 7.41 -6.82 14.87
C GLN A 94 6.57 -7.36 13.72
N ASP A 95 7.21 -8.05 12.78
CA ASP A 95 6.55 -8.46 11.55
C ASP A 95 5.38 -9.42 11.82
N ASP A 96 5.56 -10.39 12.71
CA ASP A 96 4.50 -11.35 13.09
C ASP A 96 3.28 -10.65 13.70
N VAL A 97 3.52 -9.63 14.54
CA VAL A 97 2.42 -8.86 15.17
C VAL A 97 1.71 -7.98 14.16
N TRP A 98 2.46 -7.38 13.22
CA TRP A 98 1.85 -6.61 12.14
C TRP A 98 1.05 -7.51 11.18
N GLU A 99 1.56 -8.68 10.82
CA GLU A 99 0.86 -9.67 9.98
C GLU A 99 -0.48 -10.10 10.56
N ALA A 100 -0.59 -10.19 11.89
CA ALA A 100 -1.85 -10.51 12.54
C ALA A 100 -2.98 -9.51 12.25
N ILE A 101 -2.65 -8.23 11.99
CA ILE A 101 -3.64 -7.16 11.77
C ILE A 101 -3.61 -6.54 10.38
N GLN A 102 -2.57 -6.79 9.58
CA GLN A 102 -2.45 -6.20 8.23
C GLN A 102 -3.56 -6.66 7.28
N SER A 103 -3.84 -5.83 6.29
CA SER A 103 -4.78 -6.18 5.22
C SER A 103 -4.13 -7.12 4.21
N GLU A 104 -4.78 -8.24 3.92
CA GLU A 104 -4.36 -9.25 2.96
C GLU A 104 -5.41 -9.47 1.89
N ALA A 105 -4.97 -9.85 0.67
CA ALA A 105 -5.85 -10.02 -0.47
C ALA A 105 -6.75 -11.26 -0.31
N ASP A 106 -6.15 -12.36 0.14
CA ASP A 106 -6.77 -13.68 0.19
C ASP A 106 -7.88 -13.77 1.25
N GLN A 107 -7.68 -13.06 2.36
CA GLN A 107 -8.65 -13.02 3.46
C GLN A 107 -9.71 -11.93 3.31
N CYS A 108 -9.59 -11.06 2.30
CA CYS A 108 -10.46 -9.90 2.14
C CYS A 108 -11.80 -10.25 1.48
N THR A 109 -12.90 -10.03 2.20
CA THR A 109 -14.27 -10.24 1.69
C THR A 109 -14.79 -9.11 0.81
N ARG A 110 -13.98 -8.08 0.55
CA ARG A 110 -14.29 -6.93 -0.32
C ARG A 110 -15.63 -6.27 0.06
N LEU A 111 -16.54 -6.08 -0.89
CA LEU A 111 -17.85 -5.46 -0.70
C LEU A 111 -18.75 -6.15 0.36
N LYS A 112 -18.47 -7.41 0.68
CA LYS A 112 -19.20 -8.15 1.73
C LYS A 112 -18.65 -7.91 3.14
N CYS A 113 -17.57 -7.12 3.28
CA CYS A 113 -16.99 -6.81 4.57
C CYS A 113 -17.86 -5.76 5.29
N GLN A 114 -18.24 -6.02 6.54
CA GLN A 114 -18.99 -5.04 7.35
C GLN A 114 -18.25 -3.71 7.58
N PHE A 115 -16.92 -3.73 7.44
CA PHE A 115 -16.05 -2.54 7.56
C PHE A 115 -15.65 -1.95 6.21
N TYR A 116 -16.34 -2.28 5.11
CA TYR A 116 -15.91 -1.88 3.77
C TYR A 116 -15.82 -0.37 3.59
N ASP A 117 -16.80 0.37 4.08
CA ASP A 117 -16.88 1.83 3.93
C ASP A 117 -15.79 2.55 4.73
N GLU A 118 -15.45 2.02 5.91
CA GLU A 118 -14.42 2.54 6.82
C GLU A 118 -13.02 2.00 6.49
N CYS A 119 -12.93 1.01 5.59
CA CYS A 119 -11.69 0.31 5.29
C CYS A 119 -10.61 1.27 4.79
N PHE A 120 -9.51 1.37 5.51
CA PHE A 120 -8.38 2.24 5.19
C PHE A 120 -7.81 1.95 3.80
N PHE A 121 -7.61 0.69 3.45
CA PHE A 121 -7.13 0.30 2.14
C PHE A 121 -8.06 0.75 1.02
N TYR A 122 -9.37 0.49 1.12
CA TYR A 122 -10.31 0.91 0.07
C TYR A 122 -10.50 2.42 0.02
N ARG A 123 -10.41 3.11 1.15
CA ARG A 123 -10.39 4.57 1.20
C ARG A 123 -9.17 5.14 0.47
N ALA A 124 -7.98 4.57 0.71
CA ALA A 124 -6.76 4.95 -0.01
C ALA A 124 -6.90 4.70 -1.52
N ARG A 125 -7.54 3.60 -1.93
CA ARG A 125 -7.82 3.30 -3.36
C ARG A 125 -8.79 4.29 -3.98
N ARG A 126 -9.86 4.67 -3.28
CA ARG A 126 -10.79 5.73 -3.76
C ARG A 126 -10.07 7.07 -3.92
N ASN A 127 -9.20 7.42 -3.00
CA ASN A 127 -8.39 8.64 -3.10
C ASN A 127 -7.43 8.59 -4.30
N ALA A 128 -6.75 7.46 -4.52
CA ALA A 128 -5.89 7.27 -5.68
C ALA A 128 -6.66 7.38 -7.02
N ALA A 129 -7.89 6.87 -7.07
CA ALA A 129 -8.72 6.93 -8.26
C ALA A 129 -9.06 8.37 -8.69
N SER A 130 -9.07 9.33 -7.76
CA SER A 130 -9.34 10.75 -8.02
C SER A 130 -8.08 11.61 -8.18
N ALA A 131 -6.87 11.02 -8.09
CA ALA A 131 -5.61 11.75 -8.17
C ALA A 131 -5.15 11.95 -9.62
N ASP A 132 -4.46 13.06 -9.87
CA ASP A 132 -3.78 13.37 -11.13
C ASP A 132 -2.34 12.81 -11.13
N VAL A 133 -1.69 12.80 -9.95
CA VAL A 133 -0.34 12.27 -9.74
C VAL A 133 -0.38 11.19 -8.65
N LEU A 134 0.14 10.02 -8.96
CA LEU A 134 0.31 8.91 -8.03
C LEU A 134 1.79 8.76 -7.71
N VAL A 135 2.16 8.81 -6.45
CA VAL A 135 3.51 8.48 -5.99
C VAL A 135 3.49 7.05 -5.46
N VAL A 136 4.38 6.21 -5.96
CA VAL A 136 4.44 4.77 -5.65
C VAL A 136 5.89 4.33 -5.43
N ASN A 137 6.11 3.15 -4.84
CA ASN A 137 7.42 2.52 -4.92
C ASN A 137 7.55 1.64 -6.17
N HIS A 138 8.79 1.31 -6.54
CA HIS A 138 9.06 0.46 -7.70
C HIS A 138 8.39 -0.91 -7.59
N TYR A 139 8.33 -1.50 -6.40
CA TYR A 139 7.69 -2.79 -6.18
C TYR A 139 6.20 -2.77 -6.54
N LEU A 140 5.49 -1.71 -6.11
CA LEU A 140 4.07 -1.56 -6.42
C LEU A 140 3.81 -1.30 -7.89
N LEU A 141 4.68 -0.48 -8.53
CA LEU A 141 4.62 -0.24 -9.97
C LEU A 141 4.83 -1.54 -10.75
N MET A 142 5.86 -2.32 -10.41
CA MET A 142 6.14 -3.59 -11.10
C MET A 142 5.01 -4.60 -10.91
N ALA A 143 4.48 -4.74 -9.70
CA ALA A 143 3.33 -5.60 -9.44
C ALA A 143 2.10 -5.20 -10.27
N ASP A 144 1.86 -3.89 -10.42
CA ASP A 144 0.78 -3.36 -11.28
C ASP A 144 1.00 -3.70 -12.76
N LEU A 145 2.22 -3.52 -13.26
CA LEU A 145 2.57 -3.80 -14.66
C LEU A 145 2.47 -5.29 -14.98
N VAL A 146 2.87 -6.17 -14.06
CA VAL A 146 2.71 -7.64 -14.22
C VAL A 146 1.24 -8.00 -14.35
N LEU A 147 0.39 -7.51 -13.45
CA LEU A 147 -1.06 -7.75 -13.51
C LEU A 147 -1.69 -7.23 -14.80
N ARG A 148 -1.29 -6.05 -15.28
CA ARG A 148 -1.78 -5.50 -16.55
C ARG A 148 -1.38 -6.37 -17.73
N LYS A 149 -0.15 -6.90 -17.72
CA LYS A 149 0.33 -7.82 -18.76
C LYS A 149 -0.51 -9.10 -18.80
N GLU A 150 -0.82 -9.67 -17.63
CA GLU A 150 -1.62 -10.89 -17.53
C GLU A 150 -3.08 -10.68 -17.95
N THR A 151 -3.66 -9.56 -17.61
CA THR A 151 -5.07 -9.22 -17.92
C THR A 151 -5.27 -8.68 -19.34
N LYS A 152 -4.21 -8.57 -20.14
CA LYS A 152 -4.21 -8.06 -21.53
C LYS A 152 -4.87 -6.67 -21.71
N GLY A 153 -4.83 -5.82 -20.69
CA GLY A 153 -5.46 -4.51 -20.76
C GLY A 153 -4.67 -3.43 -20.02
N HIS A 154 -4.10 -2.46 -20.76
CA HIS A 154 -3.48 -1.28 -20.15
C HIS A 154 -4.49 -0.39 -19.44
N ASP A 155 -5.75 -0.43 -19.85
CA ASP A 155 -6.85 0.32 -19.25
C ASP A 155 -7.57 -0.46 -18.13
N ALA A 156 -7.19 -1.72 -17.89
CA ALA A 156 -7.74 -2.50 -16.80
C ALA A 156 -7.31 -1.93 -15.44
N VAL A 157 -8.24 -1.91 -14.49
CA VAL A 157 -7.93 -1.57 -13.10
C VAL A 157 -7.17 -2.74 -12.48
N ALA A 158 -5.84 -2.65 -12.47
CA ALA A 158 -4.99 -3.61 -11.79
C ALA A 158 -4.81 -3.18 -10.30
N ILE A 159 -3.59 -2.81 -9.89
CA ILE A 159 -3.34 -2.26 -8.56
C ILE A 159 -3.54 -0.75 -8.57
N LEU A 160 -3.07 -0.08 -9.60
CA LEU A 160 -3.18 1.37 -9.78
C LEU A 160 -4.34 1.73 -10.71
N PRO A 161 -4.97 2.91 -10.55
CA PRO A 161 -5.87 3.44 -11.55
C PRO A 161 -5.15 3.60 -12.91
N PRO A 162 -5.88 3.63 -14.04
CA PRO A 162 -5.26 3.83 -15.36
C PRO A 162 -4.42 5.11 -15.40
N PHE A 163 -3.24 5.02 -16.00
CA PHE A 163 -2.29 6.13 -16.17
C PHE A 163 -1.67 6.09 -17.56
N LYS A 164 -1.11 7.23 -18.00
CA LYS A 164 -0.51 7.33 -19.34
C LYS A 164 0.98 7.67 -19.31
N LYS A 165 1.47 8.21 -18.20
CA LYS A 165 2.86 8.63 -18.07
C LYS A 165 3.47 8.07 -16.80
N ILE A 166 4.74 7.72 -16.89
CA ILE A 166 5.54 7.25 -15.76
C ILE A 166 6.79 8.11 -15.68
N VAL A 167 7.10 8.55 -14.48
CA VAL A 167 8.40 9.11 -14.10
C VAL A 167 9.06 8.10 -13.16
N ILE A 168 10.26 7.69 -13.48
CA ILE A 168 11.03 6.73 -12.68
C ILE A 168 12.21 7.50 -12.09
N ASP A 169 12.20 7.62 -10.78
CA ASP A 169 13.29 8.16 -9.99
C ASP A 169 14.18 7.01 -9.52
N GLU A 170 15.49 7.22 -9.35
CA GLU A 170 16.44 6.17 -8.96
C GLU A 170 16.34 4.90 -9.85
N ALA A 171 16.26 5.10 -11.15
CA ALA A 171 15.98 4.05 -12.14
C ALA A 171 16.98 2.88 -12.11
N HIS A 172 18.17 3.08 -11.54
CA HIS A 172 19.20 2.03 -11.41
C HIS A 172 18.76 0.88 -10.48
N HIS A 173 17.78 1.10 -9.60
CA HIS A 173 17.20 0.03 -8.76
C HIS A 173 16.12 -0.78 -9.46
N LEU A 174 15.69 -0.37 -10.65
CA LEU A 174 14.55 -0.97 -11.31
C LEU A 174 14.79 -2.43 -11.74
N GLU A 175 16.03 -2.75 -12.14
CA GLU A 175 16.42 -4.10 -12.56
C GLU A 175 16.30 -5.10 -11.41
N ASP A 176 16.81 -4.74 -10.23
CA ASP A 176 16.74 -5.59 -9.03
C ASP A 176 15.28 -5.82 -8.60
N VAL A 177 14.49 -4.76 -8.62
CA VAL A 177 13.06 -4.83 -8.27
C VAL A 177 12.28 -5.65 -9.30
N ALA A 178 12.55 -5.48 -10.59
CA ALA A 178 11.90 -6.26 -11.65
C ALA A 178 12.24 -7.74 -11.51
N THR A 179 13.52 -8.07 -11.30
CA THR A 179 13.97 -9.44 -11.06
C THR A 179 13.27 -10.05 -9.86
N SER A 180 13.19 -9.34 -8.74
CA SER A 180 12.51 -9.80 -7.53
C SER A 180 11.00 -10.05 -7.73
N ASN A 181 10.31 -9.19 -8.48
CA ASN A 181 8.87 -9.34 -8.75
C ASN A 181 8.56 -10.41 -9.81
N LEU A 182 9.44 -10.64 -10.76
CA LEU A 182 9.25 -11.60 -11.84
C LEU A 182 9.84 -12.98 -11.52
N SER A 183 10.66 -13.10 -10.45
CA SER A 183 11.24 -14.37 -10.04
C SER A 183 10.19 -15.26 -9.36
N CYS A 184 10.22 -16.54 -9.71
CA CYS A 184 9.46 -17.57 -9.00
C CYS A 184 10.39 -18.28 -8.01
N THR A 185 10.22 -18.03 -6.71
CA THR A 185 10.97 -18.73 -5.67
C THR A 185 10.27 -20.05 -5.33
N ILE A 186 10.90 -21.17 -5.66
CA ILE A 186 10.43 -22.52 -5.29
C ILE A 186 11.15 -22.92 -4.01
N SER A 187 10.42 -23.03 -2.90
CA SER A 187 10.94 -23.57 -1.65
C SER A 187 10.50 -25.02 -1.46
N ARG A 188 11.31 -25.80 -0.74
CA ARG A 188 10.98 -27.21 -0.42
C ARG A 188 9.60 -27.37 0.25
N LEU A 189 9.18 -26.39 1.05
CA LEU A 189 7.88 -26.36 1.73
C LEU A 189 6.69 -26.11 0.78
N ARG A 190 6.93 -25.50 -0.38
CA ARG A 190 5.89 -25.31 -1.42
C ARG A 190 5.65 -26.55 -2.28
N ILE A 191 6.61 -27.48 -2.33
CA ILE A 191 6.52 -28.72 -3.11
C ILE A 191 5.74 -29.80 -2.35
N ILE A 192 5.67 -29.69 -1.01
CA ILE A 192 5.05 -30.71 -0.13
C ILE A 192 3.57 -30.39 0.17
N LYS A 193 3.03 -29.30 -0.36
CA LYS A 193 1.60 -28.97 -0.34
C LYS A 193 0.95 -29.34 -1.68
#